data_79739e7625412782b156c2cc4eaa0772
#
_entry.id   79739e7625412782b156c2cc4eaa0772
#
_cell.length_a   1.000
_cell.length_b   1.000
_cell.length_c   1.000
_cell.angle_alpha   90.00
_cell.angle_beta   90.00
_cell.angle_gamma   90.00
#
_symmetry.space_group_name_H-M   'P 1'
#
loop_
_entity.id
_entity.type
_entity.pdbx_description
1 polymer ?
#
loop_
_entity_poly.entity_id
_entity_poly.type
_entity_poly.pdbx_seq_one_letter_code
_entity_poly.pdbx_strand_id
1 'polypeptide(L)'
;LVFKDKKMNLSLDLEDVKIDNKRDVYLFGGLFLIILLSVFHVIDYKVTFLITIVMVLILNKKLFSQVDYSLLITFIGFFIFVGNISTMDVVKNFMEGILNSPKSTFLASVLSSQVISNVPATMLLSGFTDHFKELLLGVNIGGMGTLIASLASVISYKIYTSEFGNDNYMKSFTFYNILGLIIFVPIAYIFIAL
;
A
#
# COMPACT_ATOMS: atom_id res chain seq x y z
N LEU A 1 5.48 -2.53 -29.13
CA LEU A 1 4.45 -3.20 -28.33
C LEU A 1 3.12 -3.00 -29.05
N VAL A 2 2.77 -3.99 -29.89
CA VAL A 2 1.51 -3.99 -30.62
C VAL A 2 0.45 -4.49 -29.64
N PHE A 3 -0.29 -3.57 -29.03
CA PHE A 3 -1.58 -3.92 -28.46
C PHE A 3 -2.47 -4.37 -29.62
N LYS A 4 -2.62 -5.68 -29.75
CA LYS A 4 -3.58 -6.25 -30.68
C LYS A 4 -4.95 -5.95 -30.06
N ASP A 5 -5.59 -4.89 -30.52
CA ASP A 5 -6.96 -4.55 -30.16
C ASP A 5 -7.86 -5.75 -30.42
N LYS A 6 -8.08 -6.58 -29.41
CA LYS A 6 -9.32 -7.32 -29.37
C LYS A 6 -10.38 -6.25 -29.15
N LYS A 7 -11.10 -5.90 -30.21
CA LYS A 7 -12.35 -5.16 -30.12
C LYS A 7 -13.31 -6.00 -29.26
N MET A 8 -13.17 -5.89 -27.96
CA MET A 8 -14.24 -6.23 -27.05
C MET A 8 -15.21 -5.06 -27.14
N ASN A 9 -16.41 -5.32 -27.66
CA ASN A 9 -17.53 -4.43 -27.43
C ASN A 9 -17.82 -4.50 -25.92
N LEU A 10 -17.10 -3.72 -25.16
CA LEU A 10 -17.44 -3.42 -23.77
C LEU A 10 -18.68 -2.52 -23.85
N SER A 11 -19.86 -3.12 -23.86
CA SER A 11 -21.04 -2.43 -23.36
C SER A 11 -20.83 -2.34 -21.86
N LEU A 12 -20.19 -1.26 -21.41
CA LEU A 12 -20.22 -0.88 -20.00
C LEU A 12 -21.66 -0.47 -19.74
N ASP A 13 -22.48 -1.42 -19.31
CA ASP A 13 -23.77 -1.16 -18.72
C ASP A 13 -23.48 -0.64 -17.30
N LEU A 14 -22.99 0.61 -17.25
CA LEU A 14 -22.79 1.31 -15.99
C LEU A 14 -24.19 1.62 -15.49
N GLU A 15 -24.65 0.89 -14.49
CA GLU A 15 -25.81 1.33 -13.73
C GLU A 15 -25.58 2.79 -13.33
N ASP A 16 -26.50 3.66 -13.71
CA ASP A 16 -26.46 5.07 -13.32
C ASP A 16 -26.39 5.13 -11.79
N VAL A 17 -25.23 5.46 -11.24
CA VAL A 17 -25.07 5.65 -9.81
C VAL A 17 -25.92 6.84 -9.40
N LYS A 18 -27.15 6.57 -8.98
CA LYS A 18 -28.03 7.60 -8.43
C LYS A 18 -27.50 7.97 -7.05
N ILE A 19 -27.14 9.23 -6.92
CA ILE A 19 -26.82 9.83 -5.61
C ILE A 19 -28.14 10.04 -4.89
N ASP A 20 -28.52 9.11 -4.03
CA ASP A 20 -29.78 9.16 -3.29
C ASP A 20 -29.82 10.32 -2.28
N ASN A 21 -28.67 10.69 -1.73
CA ASN A 21 -28.58 11.74 -0.72
C ASN A 21 -27.37 12.66 -0.94
N LYS A 22 -27.59 13.80 -1.56
CA LYS A 22 -26.52 14.82 -1.77
C LYS A 22 -25.90 15.32 -0.46
N ARG A 23 -26.67 15.34 0.63
CA ARG A 23 -26.18 15.76 1.95
C ARG A 23 -25.04 14.85 2.43
N ASP A 24 -25.19 13.55 2.27
CA ASP A 24 -24.17 12.58 2.71
C ASP A 24 -22.89 12.72 1.89
N VAL A 25 -23.00 13.03 0.59
CA VAL A 25 -21.84 13.32 -0.25
C VAL A 25 -21.04 14.51 0.28
N TYR A 26 -21.73 15.61 0.64
CA TYR A 26 -21.06 16.79 1.20
C TYR A 26 -20.46 16.51 2.58
N LEU A 27 -21.13 15.74 3.43
CA LEU A 27 -20.64 15.42 4.77
C LEU A 27 -19.42 14.49 4.72
N PHE A 28 -19.47 13.42 3.91
CA PHE A 28 -18.33 12.55 3.72
C PHE A 28 -17.18 13.25 2.95
N GLY A 29 -17.49 14.15 2.01
CA GLY A 29 -16.50 15.01 1.36
C GLY A 29 -15.80 15.94 2.35
N GLY A 30 -16.54 16.57 3.25
CA GLY A 30 -15.98 17.38 4.35
C GLY A 30 -15.11 16.55 5.30
N LEU A 31 -15.57 15.33 5.66
CA LEU A 31 -14.78 14.41 6.48
C LEU A 31 -13.47 14.02 5.79
N PHE A 32 -13.51 13.76 4.48
CA PHE A 32 -12.31 13.49 3.69
C PHE A 32 -11.30 14.64 3.74
N LEU A 33 -11.76 15.89 3.64
CA LEU A 33 -10.90 17.07 3.78
C LEU A 33 -10.27 17.17 5.18
N ILE A 34 -11.03 16.90 6.24
CA ILE A 34 -10.52 16.86 7.62
C ILE A 34 -9.43 15.78 7.75
N ILE A 35 -9.63 14.61 7.17
CA ILE A 35 -8.63 13.53 7.17
C ILE A 35 -7.37 13.97 6.43
N LEU A 36 -7.49 14.63 5.27
CA LEU A 36 -6.34 15.18 4.55
C LEU A 36 -5.56 16.19 5.39
N LEU A 37 -6.25 17.10 6.09
CA LEU A 37 -5.60 18.06 7.00
C LEU A 37 -4.85 17.36 8.14
N SER A 38 -5.35 16.23 8.61
CA SER A 38 -4.64 15.40 9.60
C SER A 38 -3.39 14.75 9.02
N VAL A 39 -3.44 14.27 7.77
CA VAL A 39 -2.27 13.73 7.08
C VAL A 39 -1.17 14.78 6.90
N PHE A 40 -1.56 16.05 6.67
CA PHE A 40 -0.62 17.18 6.62
C PHE A 40 -0.21 17.72 8.02
N HIS A 41 -0.59 17.02 9.10
CA HIS A 41 -0.27 17.38 10.49
C HIS A 41 -0.84 18.74 10.93
N VAL A 42 -1.87 19.25 10.24
CA VAL A 42 -2.60 20.49 10.61
C VAL A 42 -3.55 20.22 11.78
N ILE A 43 -4.17 19.04 11.78
CA ILE A 43 -5.10 18.59 12.82
C ILE A 43 -4.53 17.32 13.47
N ASP A 44 -4.60 17.24 14.80
CA ASP A 44 -4.18 16.05 15.53
C ASP A 44 -5.00 14.82 15.11
N TYR A 45 -4.32 13.71 14.88
CA TYR A 45 -4.95 12.47 14.41
C TYR A 45 -5.98 11.90 15.39
N LYS A 46 -5.84 12.15 16.72
CA LYS A 46 -6.80 11.70 17.73
C LYS A 46 -8.13 12.43 17.59
N VAL A 47 -8.05 13.74 17.32
CA VAL A 47 -9.24 14.58 17.09
C VAL A 47 -9.94 14.13 15.82
N THR A 48 -9.19 13.94 14.73
CA THR A 48 -9.72 13.44 13.45
C THR A 48 -10.36 12.05 13.61
N PHE A 49 -9.72 11.15 14.34
CA PHE A 49 -10.25 9.83 14.64
C PHE A 49 -11.60 9.90 15.37
N LEU A 50 -11.69 10.74 16.42
CA LEU A 50 -12.92 10.93 17.17
C LEU A 50 -14.04 11.51 16.29
N ILE A 51 -13.74 12.54 15.49
CA ILE A 51 -14.68 13.14 14.55
C ILE A 51 -15.19 12.09 13.56
N THR A 52 -14.28 11.28 13.01
CA THR A 52 -14.62 10.22 12.05
C THR A 52 -15.59 9.21 12.66
N ILE A 53 -15.29 8.70 13.87
CA ILE A 53 -16.18 7.75 14.56
C ILE A 53 -17.55 8.37 14.79
N VAL A 54 -17.62 9.58 15.36
CA VAL A 54 -18.89 10.25 15.67
C VAL A 54 -19.70 10.49 14.40
N MET A 55 -19.07 11.00 13.34
CA MET A 55 -19.77 11.25 12.08
C MET A 55 -20.30 9.96 11.45
N VAL A 56 -19.50 8.90 11.39
CA VAL A 56 -19.94 7.61 10.82
C VAL A 56 -21.06 6.99 11.65
N LEU A 57 -21.01 7.08 12.98
CA LEU A 57 -22.08 6.60 13.87
C LEU A 57 -23.41 7.31 13.61
N ILE A 58 -23.37 8.64 13.38
CA ILE A 58 -24.56 9.46 13.14
C ILE A 58 -25.10 9.24 11.72
N LEU A 59 -24.22 9.20 10.71
CA LEU A 59 -24.63 9.17 9.31
C LEU A 59 -24.98 7.76 8.86
N ASN A 60 -24.12 6.79 9.12
CA ASN A 60 -24.35 5.41 8.69
C ASN A 60 -23.50 4.41 9.50
N LYS A 61 -24.04 3.99 10.64
CA LYS A 61 -23.38 2.99 11.50
C LYS A 61 -23.11 1.63 10.83
N LYS A 62 -23.82 1.31 9.73
CA LYS A 62 -23.59 0.06 8.98
C LYS A 62 -22.21 0.01 8.34
N LEU A 63 -21.57 1.16 8.09
CA LEU A 63 -20.21 1.21 7.55
C LEU A 63 -19.19 0.53 8.47
N PHE A 64 -19.42 0.52 9.78
CA PHE A 64 -18.53 -0.21 10.70
C PHE A 64 -18.52 -1.72 10.44
N SER A 65 -19.64 -2.31 10.01
CA SER A 65 -19.67 -3.74 9.66
C SER A 65 -18.94 -4.08 8.35
N GLN A 66 -18.63 -3.07 7.54
CA GLN A 66 -17.91 -3.22 6.27
C GLN A 66 -16.39 -3.01 6.41
N VAL A 67 -15.95 -2.60 7.60
CA VAL A 67 -14.51 -2.43 7.89
C VAL A 67 -13.84 -3.79 7.93
N ASP A 68 -12.69 -3.92 7.25
CA ASP A 68 -11.85 -5.11 7.33
C ASP A 68 -11.05 -5.10 8.66
N TYR A 69 -11.71 -5.54 9.73
CA TYR A 69 -11.09 -5.66 11.05
C TYR A 69 -9.95 -6.68 11.06
N SER A 70 -9.98 -7.69 10.21
CA SER A 70 -8.88 -8.67 10.08
C SER A 70 -7.59 -7.98 9.63
N LEU A 71 -7.72 -7.08 8.66
CA LEU A 71 -6.61 -6.26 8.19
C LEU A 71 -6.05 -5.38 9.31
N LEU A 72 -6.93 -4.69 10.06
CA LEU A 72 -6.51 -3.82 11.17
C LEU A 72 -5.76 -4.60 12.26
N ILE A 73 -6.28 -5.77 12.68
CA ILE A 73 -5.65 -6.64 13.68
C ILE A 73 -4.29 -7.13 13.18
N THR A 74 -4.19 -7.49 11.89
CA THR A 74 -2.93 -7.90 11.27
C THR A 74 -1.88 -6.79 11.35
N PHE A 75 -2.25 -5.54 11.04
CA PHE A 75 -1.33 -4.41 11.18
C PHE A 75 -0.92 -4.16 12.63
N ILE A 76 -1.86 -4.20 13.58
CA ILE A 76 -1.55 -4.06 15.01
C ILE A 76 -0.56 -5.14 15.45
N GLY A 77 -0.83 -6.39 15.11
CA GLY A 77 0.07 -7.52 15.40
C GLY A 77 1.46 -7.32 14.78
N PHE A 78 1.49 -6.83 13.55
CA PHE A 78 2.74 -6.54 12.86
C PHE A 78 3.53 -5.40 13.54
N PHE A 79 2.88 -4.30 13.96
CA PHE A 79 3.56 -3.22 14.68
C PHE A 79 4.12 -3.68 16.03
N ILE A 80 3.38 -4.52 16.77
CA ILE A 80 3.86 -5.10 18.01
C ILE A 80 5.07 -6.02 17.74
N PHE A 81 5.01 -6.82 16.70
CA PHE A 81 6.12 -7.69 16.29
C PHE A 81 7.37 -6.90 15.96
N VAL A 82 7.25 -5.89 15.07
CA VAL A 82 8.37 -5.03 14.67
C VAL A 82 8.93 -4.27 15.87
N GLY A 83 8.07 -3.71 16.72
CA GLY A 83 8.49 -3.01 17.94
C GLY A 83 9.32 -3.89 18.88
N ASN A 84 8.95 -5.17 19.02
CA ASN A 84 9.70 -6.11 19.86
C ASN A 84 10.99 -6.58 19.19
N ILE A 85 10.94 -6.93 17.90
CA ILE A 85 12.12 -7.48 17.21
C ILE A 85 13.22 -6.42 17.03
N SER A 86 12.85 -5.16 16.88
CA SER A 86 13.80 -4.05 16.75
C SER A 86 14.60 -3.77 18.02
N THR A 87 14.17 -4.27 19.17
CA THR A 87 14.91 -4.16 20.44
C THR A 87 15.93 -5.28 20.65
N MET A 88 15.94 -6.30 19.82
CA MET A 88 16.85 -7.44 19.93
C MET A 88 18.22 -7.10 19.32
N ASP A 89 19.30 -7.12 20.13
CA ASP A 89 20.65 -6.78 19.68
C ASP A 89 21.12 -7.60 18.46
N VAL A 90 20.76 -8.88 18.41
CA VAL A 90 21.12 -9.74 17.27
C VAL A 90 20.49 -9.25 15.97
N VAL A 91 19.21 -8.87 16.03
CA VAL A 91 18.47 -8.36 14.87
C VAL A 91 18.99 -6.98 14.48
N LYS A 92 19.22 -6.12 15.46
CA LYS A 92 19.76 -4.79 15.26
C LYS A 92 21.11 -4.85 14.54
N ASN A 93 22.07 -5.59 15.05
CA ASN A 93 23.39 -5.74 14.45
C ASN A 93 23.32 -6.34 13.03
N PHE A 94 22.45 -7.30 12.80
CA PHE A 94 22.24 -7.90 11.49
C PHE A 94 21.66 -6.89 10.50
N MET A 95 20.62 -6.16 10.90
CA MET A 95 19.94 -5.17 10.05
C MET A 95 20.85 -3.97 9.75
N GLU A 96 21.57 -3.43 10.76
CA GLU A 96 22.54 -2.37 10.56
C GLU A 96 23.67 -2.81 9.61
N GLY A 97 24.08 -4.07 9.68
CA GLY A 97 25.07 -4.64 8.75
C GLY A 97 24.57 -4.67 7.30
N ILE A 98 23.29 -4.95 7.08
CA ILE A 98 22.69 -4.97 5.73
C ILE A 98 22.36 -3.54 5.24
N LEU A 99 21.88 -2.67 6.14
CA LEU A 99 21.37 -1.33 5.81
C LEU A 99 22.42 -0.24 5.96
N ASN A 100 23.71 -0.59 5.86
CA ASN A 100 24.87 0.29 6.12
C ASN A 100 25.19 1.28 4.99
N SER A 101 24.50 1.20 3.87
CA SER A 101 24.72 2.10 2.73
C SER A 101 23.42 2.39 1.97
N PRO A 102 23.34 3.50 1.22
CA PRO A 102 22.18 3.83 0.39
C PRO A 102 21.78 2.70 -0.54
N LYS A 103 22.73 2.11 -1.24
CA LYS A 103 22.49 1.02 -2.21
C LYS A 103 21.96 -0.26 -1.56
N SER A 104 22.58 -0.66 -0.46
CA SER A 104 22.14 -1.87 0.26
C SER A 104 20.78 -1.67 0.89
N THR A 105 20.49 -0.48 1.44
CA THR A 105 19.15 -0.13 1.95
C THR A 105 18.10 -0.19 0.84
N PHE A 106 18.38 0.36 -0.33
CA PHE A 106 17.49 0.29 -1.48
C PHE A 106 17.18 -1.16 -1.87
N LEU A 107 18.21 -1.99 -2.07
CA LEU A 107 18.03 -3.38 -2.48
C LEU A 107 17.31 -4.23 -1.41
N ALA A 108 17.69 -4.05 -0.13
CA ALA A 108 17.02 -4.73 0.97
C ALA A 108 15.54 -4.36 1.03
N SER A 109 15.22 -3.10 0.77
CA SER A 109 13.82 -2.61 0.73
C SER A 109 13.02 -3.23 -0.40
N VAL A 110 13.60 -3.30 -1.61
CA VAL A 110 12.98 -3.98 -2.77
C VAL A 110 12.70 -5.45 -2.44
N LEU A 111 13.69 -6.16 -1.92
CA LEU A 111 13.59 -7.60 -1.63
C LEU A 111 12.61 -7.89 -0.50
N SER A 112 12.68 -7.13 0.60
CA SER A 112 11.77 -7.29 1.74
C SER A 112 10.31 -7.08 1.32
N SER A 113 10.05 -6.13 0.42
CA SER A 113 8.70 -5.88 -0.10
C SER A 113 8.11 -7.11 -0.80
N GLN A 114 8.94 -7.93 -1.47
CA GLN A 114 8.47 -9.14 -2.15
C GLN A 114 7.94 -10.21 -1.19
N VAL A 115 8.38 -10.18 0.07
CA VAL A 115 8.10 -11.23 1.07
C VAL A 115 7.03 -10.79 2.05
N ILE A 116 7.16 -9.57 2.61
CA ILE A 116 6.30 -9.08 3.69
C ILE A 116 5.41 -7.89 3.30
N SER A 117 5.38 -7.52 2.02
CA SER A 117 4.70 -6.32 1.50
C SER A 117 5.45 -5.01 1.82
N ASN A 118 5.23 -4.01 0.99
CA ASN A 118 5.97 -2.74 1.04
C ASN A 118 5.75 -1.95 2.35
N VAL A 119 4.52 -1.90 2.87
CA VAL A 119 4.23 -1.15 4.11
C VAL A 119 4.89 -1.81 5.32
N PRO A 120 4.70 -3.12 5.60
CA PRO A 120 5.45 -3.81 6.62
C PRO A 120 6.98 -3.72 6.46
N ALA A 121 7.49 -3.83 5.23
CA ALA A 121 8.92 -3.70 4.97
C ALA A 121 9.44 -2.30 5.35
N THR A 122 8.69 -1.24 5.01
CA THR A 122 9.02 0.14 5.40
C THR A 122 9.15 0.25 6.91
N MET A 123 8.14 -0.22 7.62
CA MET A 123 8.09 -0.11 9.09
C MET A 123 9.21 -0.90 9.76
N LEU A 124 9.50 -2.11 9.26
CA LEU A 124 10.58 -2.93 9.80
C LEU A 124 11.95 -2.27 9.58
N LEU A 125 12.24 -1.86 8.35
CA LEU A 125 13.57 -1.38 7.98
C LEU A 125 13.84 0.04 8.48
N SER A 126 12.82 0.89 8.63
CA SER A 126 12.97 2.28 9.06
C SER A 126 13.56 2.44 10.46
N GLY A 127 13.46 1.42 11.31
CA GLY A 127 14.05 1.41 12.64
C GLY A 127 15.56 1.16 12.67
N PHE A 128 16.19 0.83 11.51
CA PHE A 128 17.58 0.39 11.44
C PHE A 128 18.44 1.15 10.43
N THR A 129 17.91 2.20 9.80
CA THR A 129 18.63 2.97 8.79
C THR A 129 18.25 4.44 8.82
N ASP A 130 19.21 5.30 8.48
CA ASP A 130 19.00 6.74 8.23
C ASP A 130 18.86 7.05 6.73
N HIS A 131 18.96 6.04 5.87
CA HIS A 131 18.82 6.17 4.42
C HIS A 131 17.35 6.13 3.99
N PHE A 132 16.51 7.04 4.53
CA PHE A 132 15.05 7.04 4.33
C PHE A 132 14.63 7.26 2.89
N LYS A 133 15.40 8.00 2.09
CA LYS A 133 15.09 8.23 0.66
C LYS A 133 15.19 6.92 -0.12
N GLU A 134 16.28 6.19 0.10
CA GLU A 134 16.54 4.92 -0.57
C GLU A 134 15.61 3.82 -0.08
N LEU A 135 15.29 3.83 1.21
CA LEU A 135 14.25 2.98 1.79
C LEU A 135 12.91 3.19 1.10
N LEU A 136 12.42 4.43 1.04
CA LEU A 136 11.13 4.75 0.41
C LEU A 136 11.13 4.45 -1.08
N LEU A 137 12.22 4.77 -1.78
CA LEU A 137 12.34 4.44 -3.20
C LEU A 137 12.32 2.93 -3.41
N GLY A 138 13.05 2.19 -2.58
CA GLY A 138 13.12 0.73 -2.65
C GLY A 138 11.79 0.03 -2.39
N VAL A 139 11.05 0.43 -1.34
CA VAL A 139 9.74 -0.18 -1.03
C VAL A 139 8.66 0.20 -2.04
N ASN A 140 8.71 1.39 -2.62
CA ASN A 140 7.77 1.81 -3.66
C ASN A 140 7.99 1.02 -4.97
N ILE A 141 9.24 0.90 -5.42
CA ILE A 141 9.59 0.07 -6.57
C ILE A 141 9.35 -1.42 -6.24
N GLY A 142 9.71 -1.85 -5.04
CA GLY A 142 9.48 -3.19 -4.54
C GLY A 142 8.01 -3.56 -4.40
N GLY A 143 7.10 -2.59 -4.30
CA GLY A 143 5.66 -2.82 -4.36
C GLY A 143 5.17 -3.41 -5.69
N MET A 144 5.97 -3.31 -6.75
CA MET A 144 5.83 -4.12 -7.96
C MET A 144 6.42 -5.51 -7.72
N GLY A 145 6.11 -6.48 -8.57
CA GLY A 145 6.64 -7.84 -8.51
C GLY A 145 5.61 -8.84 -8.08
N THR A 146 5.74 -9.43 -6.90
CA THR A 146 4.78 -10.42 -6.41
C THR A 146 3.43 -9.80 -6.04
N LEU A 147 2.36 -10.61 -6.04
CA LEU A 147 1.04 -10.14 -5.59
C LEU A 147 1.06 -9.65 -4.14
N ILE A 148 1.92 -10.24 -3.31
CA ILE A 148 2.06 -9.92 -1.88
C ILE A 148 2.85 -8.61 -1.68
N ALA A 149 3.66 -8.21 -2.65
CA ALA A 149 4.54 -7.06 -2.53
C ALA A 149 3.81 -5.74 -2.21
N SER A 150 2.52 -5.64 -2.55
CA SER A 150 1.70 -4.47 -2.25
C SER A 150 0.24 -4.87 -1.97
N LEU A 151 -0.35 -4.25 -0.96
CA LEU A 151 -1.78 -4.39 -0.67
C LEU A 151 -2.64 -3.94 -1.86
N ALA A 152 -2.22 -2.91 -2.58
CA ALA A 152 -2.90 -2.44 -3.79
C ALA A 152 -2.99 -3.54 -4.86
N SER A 153 -1.95 -4.35 -5.01
CA SER A 153 -1.94 -5.50 -5.92
C SER A 153 -2.97 -6.56 -5.54
N VAL A 154 -3.08 -6.85 -4.24
CA VAL A 154 -4.08 -7.80 -3.71
C VAL A 154 -5.50 -7.28 -3.92
N ILE A 155 -5.74 -5.99 -3.66
CA ILE A 155 -7.05 -5.35 -3.87
C ILE A 155 -7.41 -5.38 -5.36
N SER A 156 -6.48 -4.99 -6.23
CA SER A 156 -6.68 -5.03 -7.70
C SER A 156 -7.02 -6.45 -8.19
N TYR A 157 -6.31 -7.46 -7.68
CA TYR A 157 -6.60 -8.86 -7.96
C TYR A 157 -8.02 -9.26 -7.52
N LYS A 158 -8.41 -8.92 -6.30
CA LYS A 158 -9.74 -9.24 -5.76
C LYS A 158 -10.85 -8.59 -6.58
N ILE A 159 -10.70 -7.29 -6.91
CA ILE A 159 -11.70 -6.56 -7.72
C ILE A 159 -11.81 -7.20 -9.10
N TYR A 160 -10.69 -7.42 -9.78
CA TYR A 160 -10.71 -8.00 -11.12
C TYR A 160 -11.35 -9.39 -11.13
N THR A 161 -10.96 -10.25 -10.20
CA THR A 161 -11.44 -11.64 -10.18
C THR A 161 -12.90 -11.76 -9.76
N SER A 162 -13.44 -10.81 -8.99
CA SER A 162 -14.86 -10.77 -8.66
C SER A 162 -15.74 -10.47 -9.89
N GLU A 163 -15.24 -9.67 -10.83
CA GLU A 163 -15.99 -9.23 -12.02
C GLU A 163 -15.76 -10.15 -13.24
N PHE A 164 -14.51 -10.55 -13.46
CA PHE A 164 -14.08 -11.20 -14.70
C PHE A 164 -13.60 -12.65 -14.54
N GLY A 165 -13.60 -13.17 -13.32
CA GLY A 165 -12.99 -14.46 -13.03
C GLY A 165 -11.46 -14.41 -13.01
N ASN A 166 -10.82 -15.58 -12.84
CA ASN A 166 -9.37 -15.67 -12.63
C ASN A 166 -8.54 -15.85 -13.91
N ASP A 167 -9.16 -15.81 -15.07
CA ASP A 167 -8.51 -16.14 -16.34
C ASP A 167 -7.45 -15.08 -16.73
N ASN A 168 -6.20 -15.52 -16.82
CA ASN A 168 -5.04 -14.75 -17.29
C ASN A 168 -4.62 -13.53 -16.47
N TYR A 169 -5.36 -13.08 -15.43
CA TYR A 169 -4.95 -11.94 -14.65
C TYR A 169 -3.56 -12.14 -14.04
N MET A 170 -3.34 -13.25 -13.35
CA MET A 170 -2.05 -13.53 -12.69
C MET A 170 -0.87 -13.57 -13.65
N LYS A 171 -1.06 -14.11 -14.86
CA LYS A 171 0.01 -14.13 -15.88
C LYS A 171 0.38 -12.73 -16.34
N SER A 172 -0.64 -11.93 -16.68
CA SER A 172 -0.44 -10.54 -17.12
C SER A 172 0.11 -9.68 -16.00
N PHE A 173 -0.46 -9.79 -14.80
CA PHE A 173 0.00 -9.09 -13.61
C PHE A 173 1.47 -9.38 -13.34
N THR A 174 1.85 -10.66 -13.21
CA THR A 174 3.22 -11.09 -12.93
C THR A 174 4.18 -10.61 -14.01
N PHE A 175 3.81 -10.76 -15.28
CA PHE A 175 4.66 -10.33 -16.39
C PHE A 175 4.96 -8.83 -16.35
N TYR A 176 3.93 -7.98 -16.24
CA TYR A 176 4.13 -6.52 -16.23
C TYR A 176 4.82 -6.02 -14.98
N ASN A 177 4.53 -6.61 -13.81
CA ASN A 177 5.18 -6.21 -12.56
C ASN A 177 6.65 -6.64 -12.51
N ILE A 178 7.00 -7.84 -12.95
CA ILE A 178 8.40 -8.27 -13.06
C ILE A 178 9.14 -7.43 -14.09
N LEU A 179 8.52 -7.14 -15.24
CA LEU A 179 9.12 -6.24 -16.22
C LEU A 179 9.38 -4.85 -15.63
N GLY A 180 8.43 -4.33 -14.84
CA GLY A 180 8.62 -3.10 -14.09
C GLY A 180 9.82 -3.15 -13.15
N LEU A 181 9.95 -4.21 -12.35
CA LEU A 181 11.11 -4.40 -11.47
C LEU A 181 12.43 -4.43 -12.25
N ILE A 182 12.49 -5.20 -13.34
CA ILE A 182 13.69 -5.31 -14.19
C ILE A 182 14.12 -3.95 -14.75
N ILE A 183 13.17 -3.07 -15.05
CA ILE A 183 13.44 -1.74 -15.60
C ILE A 183 13.77 -0.75 -14.47
N PHE A 184 12.93 -0.63 -13.46
CA PHE A 184 13.05 0.45 -12.47
C PHE A 184 14.11 0.21 -11.40
N VAL A 185 14.39 -1.05 -11.03
CA VAL A 185 15.46 -1.33 -10.05
C VAL A 185 16.83 -0.90 -10.55
N PRO A 186 17.29 -1.26 -11.77
CA PRO A 186 18.57 -0.79 -12.28
C PRO A 186 18.64 0.73 -12.46
N ILE A 187 17.55 1.35 -12.96
CA ILE A 187 17.51 2.80 -13.14
C ILE A 187 17.68 3.50 -11.78
N ALA A 188 16.89 3.14 -10.78
CA ALA A 188 16.99 3.73 -9.44
C ALA A 188 18.36 3.47 -8.80
N TYR A 189 18.89 2.25 -8.98
CA TYR A 189 20.21 1.89 -8.44
C TYR A 189 21.36 2.75 -9.02
N ILE A 190 21.28 3.10 -10.32
CA ILE A 190 22.24 4.00 -10.97
C ILE A 190 22.10 5.41 -10.40
N PHE A 191 20.86 5.92 -10.22
CA PHE A 191 20.62 7.25 -9.65
C PHE A 191 21.08 7.39 -8.19
N ILE A 192 21.02 6.32 -7.40
CA ILE A 192 21.59 6.29 -6.04
C ILE A 192 23.12 6.29 -6.06
N ALA A 193 23.72 5.88 -7.17
CA ALA A 193 25.18 5.80 -7.31
C ALA A 193 25.83 7.12 -7.72
N LEU A 194 25.04 8.07 -8.25
CA LEU A 194 25.45 9.42 -8.65
C LEU A 194 25.37 10.41 -7.51
#